data_163568ea358ad7c6534af8a5dbd73091
#
_entry.id   163568ea358ad7c6534af8a5dbd73091
#
_cell.length_a   1.000
_cell.length_b   1.000
_cell.length_c   1.000
_cell.angle_alpha   90.00
_cell.angle_beta   90.00
_cell.angle_gamma   90.00
#
_symmetry.space_group_name_H-M   'P 1'
#
loop_
_entity.id
_entity.type
_entity.pdbx_description
1 polymer ?
#
loop_
_entity_poly.entity_id
_entity_poly.type
_entity_poly.pdbx_seq_one_letter_code
_entity_poly.pdbx_strand_id
1 'polypeptide(L)'
;GKTQVLTMRVLRLLLSGILPETILCVTYTKAAAAEMKSRLYKQLSIWAICGQTVLISELKKLGEDRPTQAQIQTARSLFANILDHEDGPRIETVHSFCQAVLRRFPVEAKVPHDFQLLSEMDSERLVTDCFFDLLQQVEQLHDALLAEALSVVIQQSDDKQALRHIKTGLHNRQN
;
A
#
# COMPACT_ATOMS: atom_id res chain seq x y z
N GLY A 1 0.27 -18.49 10.03
CA GLY A 1 -0.72 -17.43 9.86
C GLY A 1 -0.93 -17.07 8.39
N LYS A 2 -1.88 -16.17 8.10
CA LYS A 2 -2.30 -15.79 6.72
C LYS A 2 -1.13 -15.37 5.81
N THR A 3 -0.21 -14.55 6.32
CA THR A 3 0.98 -14.08 5.57
C THR A 3 1.87 -15.24 5.10
N GLN A 4 2.04 -16.27 5.92
CA GLN A 4 2.82 -17.46 5.54
C GLN A 4 2.19 -18.19 4.36
N VAL A 5 0.87 -18.38 4.37
CA VAL A 5 0.14 -19.04 3.28
C VAL A 5 0.30 -18.25 1.98
N LEU A 6 0.20 -16.92 2.03
CA LEU A 6 0.43 -16.05 0.87
C LEU A 6 1.87 -16.15 0.35
N THR A 7 2.87 -16.13 1.23
CA THR A 7 4.27 -16.29 0.83
C THR A 7 4.49 -17.65 0.15
N MET A 8 3.94 -18.73 0.69
CA MET A 8 4.01 -20.06 0.07
C MET A 8 3.32 -20.09 -1.30
N ARG A 9 2.20 -19.36 -1.46
CA ARG A 9 1.52 -19.25 -2.74
C ARG A 9 2.40 -18.55 -3.78
N VAL A 10 3.05 -17.45 -3.42
CA VAL A 10 3.98 -16.75 -4.32
C VAL A 10 5.15 -17.64 -4.71
N LEU A 11 5.75 -18.35 -3.75
CA LEU A 11 6.83 -19.30 -4.04
C LEU A 11 6.42 -20.39 -5.01
N ARG A 12 5.20 -20.93 -4.89
CA ARG A 12 4.67 -21.92 -5.82
C ARG A 12 4.48 -21.35 -7.23
N LEU A 13 3.96 -20.13 -7.34
CA LEU A 13 3.80 -19.44 -8.64
C LEU A 13 5.16 -19.24 -9.32
N LEU A 14 6.14 -18.76 -8.59
CA LEU A 14 7.50 -18.59 -9.09
C LEU A 14 8.13 -19.92 -9.52
N LEU A 15 7.96 -20.98 -8.73
CA LEU A 15 8.46 -22.31 -9.02
C LEU A 15 7.79 -22.92 -10.27
N SER A 16 6.52 -22.58 -10.54
CA SER A 16 5.80 -22.98 -11.76
C SER A 16 6.17 -22.16 -13.00
N GLY A 17 7.14 -21.24 -12.88
CA GLY A 17 7.64 -20.43 -14.00
C GLY A 17 6.84 -19.15 -14.28
N ILE A 18 5.96 -18.74 -13.37
CA ILE A 18 5.29 -17.44 -13.48
C ILE A 18 6.32 -16.34 -13.28
N LEU A 19 6.32 -15.37 -14.20
CA LEU A 19 7.26 -14.24 -14.17
C LEU A 19 7.03 -13.37 -12.92
N PRO A 20 8.10 -13.01 -12.17
CA PRO A 20 7.98 -12.25 -10.93
C PRO A 20 7.18 -10.94 -11.06
N GLU A 21 7.40 -10.18 -12.12
CA GLU A 21 6.74 -8.91 -12.41
C GLU A 21 5.22 -9.03 -12.64
N THR A 22 4.72 -10.22 -12.94
CA THR A 22 3.27 -10.46 -13.10
C THR A 22 2.57 -10.79 -11.80
N ILE A 23 3.33 -10.95 -10.70
CA ILE A 23 2.78 -11.27 -9.37
C ILE A 23 2.59 -9.98 -8.58
N LEU A 24 1.34 -9.68 -8.22
CA LEU A 24 0.97 -8.58 -7.35
C LEU A 24 0.40 -9.10 -6.02
N CYS A 25 1.01 -8.69 -4.92
CA CYS A 25 0.51 -8.93 -3.56
C CYS A 25 0.17 -7.60 -2.91
N VAL A 26 -1.08 -7.46 -2.48
CA VAL A 26 -1.57 -6.23 -1.87
C VAL A 26 -1.83 -6.43 -0.38
N THR A 27 -1.39 -5.49 0.44
CA THR A 27 -1.56 -5.49 1.89
C THR A 27 -2.16 -4.16 2.37
N TYR A 28 -2.64 -4.11 3.61
CA TYR A 28 -3.14 -2.87 4.19
C TYR A 28 -2.05 -1.98 4.77
N THR A 29 -0.96 -2.56 5.30
CA THR A 29 0.08 -1.80 5.99
C THR A 29 1.44 -1.98 5.32
N LYS A 30 2.27 -0.93 5.38
CA LYS A 30 3.66 -0.98 4.91
C LYS A 30 4.48 -2.04 5.66
N ALA A 31 4.23 -2.21 6.97
CA ALA A 31 4.88 -3.23 7.79
C ALA A 31 4.58 -4.65 7.30
N ALA A 32 3.31 -4.95 6.97
CA ALA A 32 2.91 -6.26 6.44
C ALA A 32 3.52 -6.54 5.05
N ALA A 33 3.61 -5.51 4.19
CA ALA A 33 4.28 -5.63 2.90
C ALA A 33 5.78 -5.93 3.07
N ALA A 34 6.46 -5.18 3.94
CA ALA A 34 7.88 -5.38 4.23
C ALA A 34 8.15 -6.76 4.85
N GLU A 35 7.31 -7.21 5.78
CA GLU A 35 7.42 -8.53 6.39
C GLU A 35 7.26 -9.65 5.34
N MET A 36 6.26 -9.55 4.48
CA MET A 36 6.03 -10.53 3.43
C MET A 36 7.20 -10.58 2.45
N LYS A 37 7.71 -9.42 2.03
CA LYS A 37 8.89 -9.29 1.18
C LYS A 37 10.12 -9.94 1.84
N SER A 38 10.39 -9.62 3.10
CA SER A 38 11.52 -10.19 3.87
C SER A 38 11.42 -11.71 3.96
N ARG A 39 10.25 -12.26 4.24
CA ARG A 39 10.02 -13.71 4.32
C ARG A 39 10.23 -14.40 2.97
N LEU A 40 9.75 -13.79 1.88
CA LEU A 40 9.94 -14.32 0.53
C LEU A 40 11.43 -14.41 0.18
N TYR A 41 12.16 -13.29 0.33
CA TYR A 41 13.58 -13.25 0.01
C TYR A 41 14.41 -14.17 0.91
N LYS A 42 14.09 -14.26 2.20
CA LYS A 42 14.73 -15.20 3.12
C LYS A 42 14.55 -16.65 2.66
N GLN A 43 13.34 -17.03 2.25
CA GLN A 43 13.09 -18.38 1.77
C GLN A 43 13.85 -18.69 0.47
N LEU A 44 13.86 -17.75 -0.48
CA LEU A 44 14.60 -17.89 -1.73
C LEU A 44 16.11 -17.97 -1.50
N SER A 45 16.67 -17.20 -0.59
CA SER A 45 18.09 -17.27 -0.23
C SER A 45 18.47 -18.62 0.37
N ILE A 46 17.59 -19.20 1.21
CA ILE A 46 17.80 -20.56 1.74
C ILE A 46 17.83 -21.59 0.61
N TRP A 47 16.90 -21.49 -0.36
CA TRP A 47 16.86 -22.41 -1.49
C TRP A 47 18.11 -22.33 -2.37
N ALA A 48 18.68 -21.14 -2.51
CA ALA A 48 19.88 -20.95 -3.32
C ALA A 48 21.11 -21.68 -2.77
N ILE A 49 21.24 -21.75 -1.42
CA ILE A 49 22.48 -22.22 -0.75
C ILE A 49 22.34 -23.54 0.00
N CYS A 50 21.12 -23.99 0.35
CA CYS A 50 20.93 -25.20 1.16
C CYS A 50 21.33 -26.49 0.39
N GLY A 51 21.64 -27.56 1.13
CA GLY A 51 21.88 -28.88 0.54
C GLY A 51 20.65 -29.43 -0.17
N GLN A 52 20.86 -30.33 -1.15
CA GLN A 52 19.78 -30.86 -2.00
C GLN A 52 18.67 -31.55 -1.20
N THR A 53 19.02 -32.29 -0.17
CA THR A 53 18.05 -33.00 0.71
C THR A 53 17.15 -32.02 1.45
N VAL A 54 17.72 -30.89 1.92
CA VAL A 54 16.97 -29.83 2.58
C VAL A 54 16.05 -29.14 1.58
N LEU A 55 16.54 -28.81 0.39
CA LEU A 55 15.76 -28.20 -0.66
C LEU A 55 14.54 -29.06 -1.05
N ILE A 56 14.75 -30.36 -1.26
CA ILE A 56 13.66 -31.29 -1.53
C ILE A 56 12.60 -31.29 -0.40
N SER A 57 13.06 -31.24 0.86
CA SER A 57 12.15 -31.15 2.02
C SER A 57 11.34 -29.85 2.01
N GLU A 58 11.96 -28.71 1.65
CA GLU A 58 11.28 -27.42 1.55
C GLU A 58 10.26 -27.41 0.39
N LEU A 59 10.61 -27.97 -0.78
CA LEU A 59 9.70 -28.08 -1.91
C LEU A 59 8.49 -28.97 -1.61
N LYS A 60 8.68 -30.06 -0.84
CA LYS A 60 7.57 -30.90 -0.36
C LYS A 60 6.60 -30.12 0.51
N LYS A 61 7.05 -29.21 1.36
CA LYS A 61 6.15 -28.34 2.15
C LYS A 61 5.27 -27.43 1.29
N LEU A 62 5.69 -27.16 0.06
CA LEU A 62 4.89 -26.41 -0.91
C LEU A 62 3.88 -27.29 -1.67
N GLY A 63 3.87 -28.60 -1.44
CA GLY A 63 3.00 -29.56 -2.11
C GLY A 63 3.64 -30.24 -3.33
N GLU A 64 4.94 -30.07 -3.51
CA GLU A 64 5.71 -30.78 -4.55
C GLU A 64 6.25 -32.11 -3.99
N ASP A 65 5.44 -33.14 -3.92
CA ASP A 65 5.81 -34.42 -3.30
C ASP A 65 7.03 -35.09 -3.94
N ARG A 66 7.20 -34.92 -5.23
CA ARG A 66 8.32 -35.46 -6.02
C ARG A 66 8.89 -34.39 -6.94
N PRO A 67 9.68 -33.42 -6.39
CA PRO A 67 10.22 -32.36 -7.22
C PRO A 67 11.17 -32.93 -8.29
N THR A 68 10.97 -32.50 -9.52
CA THR A 68 11.82 -32.87 -10.65
C THR A 68 13.18 -32.17 -10.58
N GLN A 69 14.18 -32.70 -11.27
CA GLN A 69 15.50 -32.05 -11.34
C GLN A 69 15.41 -30.62 -11.90
N ALA A 70 14.50 -30.38 -12.84
CA ALA A 70 14.25 -29.05 -13.38
C ALA A 70 13.70 -28.09 -12.30
N GLN A 71 12.72 -28.52 -11.49
CA GLN A 71 12.20 -27.72 -10.39
C GLN A 71 13.26 -27.40 -9.32
N ILE A 72 14.15 -28.35 -9.03
CA ILE A 72 15.27 -28.14 -8.10
C ILE A 72 16.22 -27.07 -8.66
N GLN A 73 16.53 -27.11 -9.93
CA GLN A 73 17.37 -26.11 -10.61
C GLN A 73 16.69 -24.73 -10.63
N THR A 74 15.42 -24.70 -11.02
CA THR A 74 14.62 -23.47 -10.98
C THR A 74 14.62 -22.87 -9.58
N ALA A 75 14.35 -23.64 -8.53
CA ALA A 75 14.35 -23.16 -7.14
C ALA A 75 15.69 -22.52 -6.74
N ARG A 76 16.82 -23.09 -7.19
CA ARG A 76 18.14 -22.53 -6.90
C ARG A 76 18.43 -21.21 -7.61
N SER A 77 17.97 -21.07 -8.86
CA SER A 77 18.21 -19.87 -9.66
C SER A 77 17.22 -18.73 -9.36
N LEU A 78 16.07 -19.03 -8.73
CA LEU A 78 15.01 -18.03 -8.48
C LEU A 78 15.51 -16.80 -7.71
N PHE A 79 16.38 -16.99 -6.69
CA PHE A 79 16.88 -15.88 -5.92
C PHE A 79 17.73 -14.93 -6.76
N ALA A 80 18.68 -15.48 -7.54
CA ALA A 80 19.50 -14.68 -8.44
C ALA A 80 18.64 -14.00 -9.52
N ASN A 81 17.73 -14.75 -10.15
CA ASN A 81 16.86 -14.22 -11.18
C ASN A 81 16.01 -13.04 -10.68
N ILE A 82 15.52 -13.12 -9.45
CA ILE A 82 14.72 -12.01 -8.85
C ILE A 82 15.59 -10.81 -8.48
N LEU A 83 16.86 -11.02 -8.11
CA LEU A 83 17.80 -9.93 -7.81
C LEU A 83 18.31 -9.23 -9.07
N ASP A 84 18.49 -9.98 -10.16
CA ASP A 84 18.98 -9.45 -11.44
C ASP A 84 17.90 -8.68 -12.20
N HIS A 85 16.62 -8.92 -11.88
CA HIS A 85 15.49 -8.17 -12.44
C HIS A 85 15.06 -7.08 -11.46
N GLU A 86 15.07 -5.82 -11.91
CA GLU A 86 14.58 -4.68 -11.13
C GLU A 86 13.11 -4.85 -10.70
N ASP A 87 12.36 -5.65 -11.44
CA ASP A 87 10.94 -5.93 -11.23
C ASP A 87 10.70 -7.32 -10.61
N GLY A 88 11.10 -7.49 -9.35
CA GLY A 88 10.68 -8.65 -8.56
C GLY A 88 9.16 -8.65 -8.30
N PRO A 89 8.60 -9.65 -7.57
CA PRO A 89 7.19 -9.68 -7.21
C PRO A 89 6.79 -8.39 -6.50
N ARG A 90 5.75 -7.72 -7.01
CA ARG A 90 5.24 -6.47 -6.44
C ARG A 90 4.49 -6.78 -5.16
N ILE A 91 5.07 -6.40 -4.03
CA ILE A 91 4.47 -6.55 -2.70
C ILE A 91 4.33 -5.15 -2.12
N GLU A 92 3.12 -4.64 -2.11
CA GLU A 92 2.85 -3.24 -1.79
C GLU A 92 1.52 -3.04 -1.04
N THR A 93 1.25 -1.83 -0.56
CA THR A 93 -0.03 -1.52 0.05
C THR A 93 -1.08 -1.19 -1.01
N VAL A 94 -2.39 -1.31 -0.64
CA VAL A 94 -3.51 -0.86 -1.51
C VAL A 94 -3.27 0.58 -1.97
N HIS A 95 -2.89 1.47 -1.06
CA HIS A 95 -2.63 2.87 -1.38
C HIS A 95 -1.48 3.06 -2.38
N SER A 96 -0.36 2.32 -2.20
CA SER A 96 0.76 2.38 -3.15
C SER A 96 0.36 1.87 -4.53
N PHE A 97 -0.42 0.81 -4.58
CA PHE A 97 -0.98 0.29 -5.83
C PHE A 97 -1.88 1.32 -6.53
N CYS A 98 -2.84 1.91 -5.80
CA CYS A 98 -3.71 2.95 -6.34
C CYS A 98 -2.92 4.14 -6.89
N GLN A 99 -1.88 4.59 -6.18
CA GLN A 99 -1.00 5.65 -6.66
C GLN A 99 -0.29 5.27 -7.97
N ALA A 100 0.23 4.05 -8.05
CA ALA A 100 0.89 3.56 -9.27
C ALA A 100 -0.08 3.54 -10.46
N VAL A 101 -1.34 3.16 -10.24
CA VAL A 101 -2.39 3.19 -11.27
C VAL A 101 -2.70 4.64 -11.68
N LEU A 102 -2.91 5.55 -10.72
CA LEU A 102 -3.18 6.96 -11.01
C LEU A 102 -2.05 7.62 -11.80
N ARG A 103 -0.79 7.32 -11.46
CA ARG A 103 0.38 7.83 -12.21
C ARG A 103 0.47 7.27 -13.63
N ARG A 104 -0.06 6.07 -13.87
CA ARG A 104 -0.06 5.45 -15.19
C ARG A 104 -1.18 5.97 -16.08
N PHE A 105 -2.29 6.41 -15.47
CA PHE A 105 -3.50 6.87 -16.16
C PHE A 105 -3.98 8.22 -15.64
N PRO A 106 -3.11 9.27 -15.68
CA PRO A 106 -3.45 10.56 -15.07
C PRO A 106 -4.58 11.28 -15.80
N VAL A 107 -4.67 11.13 -17.12
CA VAL A 107 -5.70 11.77 -17.94
C VAL A 107 -7.08 11.20 -17.65
N GLU A 108 -7.19 9.88 -17.60
CA GLU A 108 -8.42 9.17 -17.30
C GLU A 108 -8.90 9.44 -15.88
N ALA A 109 -7.94 9.54 -14.95
CA ALA A 109 -8.22 9.85 -13.55
C ALA A 109 -8.47 11.35 -13.29
N LYS A 110 -8.26 12.22 -14.31
CA LYS A 110 -8.35 13.69 -14.19
C LYS A 110 -7.48 14.26 -13.07
N VAL A 111 -6.29 13.70 -12.87
CA VAL A 111 -5.30 14.19 -11.92
C VAL A 111 -4.10 14.81 -12.64
N PRO A 112 -3.42 15.81 -12.07
CA PRO A 112 -2.17 16.33 -12.63
C PRO A 112 -1.13 15.24 -12.80
N HIS A 113 -0.29 15.32 -13.82
CA HIS A 113 0.73 14.33 -14.11
C HIS A 113 1.79 14.19 -13.00
N ASP A 114 2.02 15.28 -12.30
CA ASP A 114 3.00 15.46 -11.22
C ASP A 114 2.35 15.49 -9.83
N PHE A 115 1.12 14.95 -9.69
CA PHE A 115 0.42 14.98 -8.41
C PHE A 115 1.27 14.34 -7.29
N GLN A 116 1.23 14.97 -6.14
CA GLN A 116 1.86 14.47 -4.92
C GLN A 116 0.79 14.15 -3.88
N LEU A 117 1.02 13.10 -3.11
CA LEU A 117 0.18 12.83 -1.96
C LEU A 117 0.59 13.75 -0.82
N LEU A 118 -0.41 14.37 -0.23
CA LEU A 118 -0.21 15.11 1.00
C LEU A 118 0.19 14.15 2.13
N SER A 119 1.18 14.56 2.92
CA SER A 119 1.41 13.89 4.20
C SER A 119 0.22 14.15 5.14
N GLU A 120 0.07 13.34 6.18
CA GLU A 120 -0.97 13.54 7.18
C GLU A 120 -0.88 14.94 7.82
N MET A 121 0.34 15.40 8.10
CA MET A 121 0.63 16.73 8.60
C MET A 121 0.22 17.84 7.63
N ASP A 122 0.56 17.70 6.34
CA ASP A 122 0.22 18.69 5.32
C ASP A 122 -1.30 18.73 5.08
N SER A 123 -1.96 17.59 5.10
CA SER A 123 -3.41 17.49 5.01
C SER A 123 -4.11 18.18 6.19
N GLU A 124 -3.62 17.97 7.41
CA GLU A 124 -4.13 18.67 8.60
C GLU A 124 -3.93 20.18 8.54
N ARG A 125 -2.76 20.60 8.07
CA ARG A 125 -2.46 22.02 7.88
C ARG A 125 -3.38 22.64 6.84
N LEU A 126 -3.53 22.01 5.70
CA LEU A 126 -4.41 22.50 4.62
C LEU A 126 -5.86 22.67 5.10
N VAL A 127 -6.41 21.70 5.85
CA VAL A 127 -7.77 21.79 6.40
C VAL A 127 -7.85 22.95 7.39
N THR A 128 -6.80 23.19 8.16
CA THR A 128 -6.75 24.30 9.11
C THR A 128 -6.70 25.65 8.39
N ASP A 129 -5.87 25.79 7.38
CA ASP A 129 -5.74 26.99 6.56
C ASP A 129 -7.08 27.30 5.84
N CYS A 130 -7.71 26.27 5.22
CA CYS A 130 -9.03 26.42 4.62
C CYS A 130 -10.11 26.87 5.62
N PHE A 131 -10.05 26.42 6.87
CA PHE A 131 -10.99 26.85 7.90
C PHE A 131 -10.81 28.33 8.22
N PHE A 132 -9.59 28.82 8.37
CA PHE A 132 -9.34 30.24 8.60
C PHE A 132 -9.73 31.10 7.41
N ASP A 133 -9.45 30.63 6.18
CA ASP A 133 -9.90 31.32 4.96
C ASP A 133 -11.43 31.40 4.90
N LEU A 134 -12.15 30.35 5.30
CA LEU A 134 -13.60 30.34 5.36
C LEU A 134 -14.12 31.38 6.35
N LEU A 135 -13.55 31.47 7.54
CA LEU A 135 -13.91 32.48 8.55
C LEU A 135 -13.75 33.90 7.99
N GLN A 136 -12.62 34.16 7.33
CA GLN A 136 -12.33 35.46 6.71
C GLN A 136 -13.31 35.79 5.57
N GLN A 137 -13.66 34.79 4.74
CA GLN A 137 -14.64 34.97 3.66
C GLN A 137 -16.06 35.30 4.19
N VAL A 138 -16.47 34.68 5.30
CA VAL A 138 -17.78 34.97 5.92
C VAL A 138 -17.87 36.42 6.37
N GLU A 139 -16.80 36.99 6.92
CA GLU A 139 -16.76 38.39 7.30
C GLU A 139 -16.82 39.33 6.07
N GLN A 140 -16.16 38.96 4.97
CA GLN A 140 -16.11 39.77 3.76
C GLN A 140 -17.38 39.70 2.89
N LEU A 141 -17.97 38.53 2.74
CA LEU A 141 -19.09 38.26 1.81
C LEU A 141 -20.46 38.56 2.43
N HIS A 142 -20.55 38.84 3.74
CA HIS A 142 -21.78 39.05 4.49
C HIS A 142 -22.84 37.96 4.27
N ASP A 143 -22.36 36.70 4.10
CA ASP A 143 -23.24 35.53 3.97
C ASP A 143 -23.88 35.20 5.34
N ALA A 144 -25.07 35.70 5.57
CA ALA A 144 -25.78 35.55 6.83
C ALA A 144 -26.07 34.09 7.20
N LEU A 145 -26.34 33.21 6.22
CA LEU A 145 -26.60 31.80 6.48
C LEU A 145 -25.36 31.05 6.91
N LEU A 146 -24.24 31.33 6.25
CA LEU A 146 -22.98 30.72 6.60
C LEU A 146 -22.44 31.25 7.95
N ALA A 147 -22.62 32.55 8.20
CA ALA A 147 -22.28 33.16 9.48
C ALA A 147 -23.09 32.57 10.64
N GLU A 148 -24.40 32.37 10.47
CA GLU A 148 -25.28 31.74 11.45
C GLU A 148 -24.86 30.27 11.71
N ALA A 149 -24.62 29.49 10.66
CA ALA A 149 -24.19 28.11 10.78
C ALA A 149 -22.84 27.98 11.52
N LEU A 150 -21.87 28.84 11.20
CA LEU A 150 -20.59 28.89 11.88
C LEU A 150 -20.71 29.35 13.35
N SER A 151 -21.58 30.32 13.63
CA SER A 151 -21.81 30.80 15.00
C SER A 151 -22.35 29.69 15.89
N VAL A 152 -23.24 28.83 15.39
CA VAL A 152 -23.76 27.66 16.13
C VAL A 152 -22.64 26.67 16.46
N VAL A 153 -21.75 26.41 15.51
CA VAL A 153 -20.64 25.48 15.72
C VAL A 153 -19.62 26.03 16.71
N ILE A 154 -19.31 27.33 16.63
CA ILE A 154 -18.33 27.99 17.51
C ILE A 154 -18.89 28.20 18.91
N GLN A 155 -20.18 28.54 19.09
CA GLN A 155 -20.81 28.69 20.40
C GLN A 155 -20.91 27.38 21.20
N GLN A 156 -21.00 26.25 20.51
CA GLN A 156 -21.07 24.94 21.16
C GLN A 156 -19.70 24.30 21.46
N SER A 157 -18.61 24.92 21.00
CA SER A 157 -17.28 24.32 21.08
C SER A 157 -16.20 25.42 21.10
N ASP A 158 -15.09 25.14 21.77
CA ASP A 158 -13.86 25.93 21.66
C ASP A 158 -13.32 25.81 20.19
N ASP A 159 -12.58 26.81 19.69
CA ASP A 159 -12.05 26.86 18.31
C ASP A 159 -11.38 25.52 17.87
N LYS A 160 -10.68 24.90 18.81
CA LYS A 160 -10.06 23.58 18.57
C LYS A 160 -11.07 22.44 18.42
N GLN A 161 -12.19 22.53 19.10
CA GLN A 161 -13.26 21.53 19.01
C GLN A 161 -14.09 21.77 17.75
N ALA A 162 -14.37 23.01 17.36
CA ALA A 162 -15.03 23.36 16.11
C ALA A 162 -14.26 22.79 14.90
N LEU A 163 -12.95 23.04 14.85
CA LEU A 163 -12.08 22.48 13.82
C LEU A 163 -12.09 20.94 13.81
N ARG A 164 -12.15 20.31 14.98
CA ARG A 164 -12.24 18.84 15.12
C ARG A 164 -13.57 18.30 14.61
N HIS A 165 -14.68 18.97 14.88
CA HIS A 165 -16.00 18.59 14.38
C HIS A 165 -16.07 18.71 12.86
N ILE A 166 -15.52 19.76 12.27
CA ILE A 166 -15.44 19.96 10.82
C ILE A 166 -14.57 18.85 10.17
N LYS A 167 -13.40 18.56 10.75
CA LYS A 167 -12.53 17.45 10.29
C LYS A 167 -13.26 16.11 10.33
N THR A 168 -14.01 15.83 11.38
CA THR A 168 -14.80 14.59 11.51
C THR A 168 -15.92 14.54 10.48
N GLY A 169 -16.59 15.64 10.23
CA GLY A 169 -17.63 15.76 9.20
C GLY A 169 -17.09 15.52 7.79
N LEU A 170 -15.92 16.10 7.48
CA LEU A 170 -15.23 15.86 6.19
C LEU A 170 -14.82 14.40 6.01
N HIS A 171 -14.31 13.76 7.05
CA HIS A 171 -13.92 12.35 7.01
C HIS A 171 -15.13 11.42 6.80
N ASN A 172 -16.25 11.70 7.48
CA ASN A 172 -17.47 10.91 7.34
C ASN A 172 -18.21 11.12 5.99
N ARG A 173 -17.90 12.19 5.26
CA ARG A 173 -18.49 12.46 3.93
C ARG A 173 -17.85 11.61 2.82
N GLN A 174 -16.70 10.98 3.10
CA GLN A 174 -15.98 10.10 2.17
C GLN A 174 -16.39 8.61 2.28
N ASN A 175 -17.21 8.27 3.27
CA ASN A 175 -17.83 6.96 3.47
C ASN A 175 -19.33 7.02 3.14
#